data_6c7c6eaf1981690ffe8bc960a9eaa594
#
_entry.id   6c7c6eaf1981690ffe8bc960a9eaa594
#
_cell.length_a   1.000
_cell.length_b   1.000
_cell.length_c   1.000
_cell.angle_alpha   90.00
_cell.angle_beta   90.00
_cell.angle_gamma   90.00
#
_symmetry.space_group_name_H-M   'P 1'
#
loop_
_entity.id
_entity.type
_entity.pdbx_description
1 polymer ?
#
loop_
_entity_poly.entity_id
_entity_poly.type
_entity_poly.pdbx_seq_one_letter_code
_entity_poly.pdbx_strand_id
1 'polypeptide(L)'
;MASEQVLEILKSGAENWNKWRLTEEGRRVDLSDVDFVRACPSDGGFYDLPEFQGFDFSHMNLNRVSMRNSTFIECDFTDSHFHFSDLVDSYCLKCNFSGAGLNVSKIGSANFIECNFTGADLSYCSAEETNFTGSYLVNTNLSNMSLVKTNFSNARIENSCAYGISAWDLVLNDCKQSNIAISETSNSITVPTIELAQFISLLIKSKNLRQVIETITSKVVLILGRFTPERKAVLDEIKSQLDEHGYLAVLFDFEVPSSRDITETVITLAALSKFIVADLSDPRSIPQELTSIVPHLPSVPVQPILELDDQEYGMFEHFKNYPWVLPIKTYVSSDLSSLVEQVVLSCEEHLES
;
A
#
# COMPACT_ATOMS: atom_id res chain seq x y z
N MET A 1 12.69 -34.24 -18.77
CA MET A 1 12.72 -33.60 -20.10
C MET A 1 11.66 -34.25 -20.98
N ALA A 2 10.86 -33.45 -21.65
CA ALA A 2 9.88 -33.94 -22.62
C ALA A 2 10.55 -34.79 -23.69
N SER A 3 9.89 -35.86 -24.12
CA SER A 3 10.38 -36.68 -25.24
C SER A 3 10.24 -35.91 -26.56
N GLU A 4 11.05 -36.26 -27.55
CA GLU A 4 10.97 -35.67 -28.90
C GLU A 4 9.55 -35.81 -29.48
N GLN A 5 8.91 -36.96 -29.23
CA GLN A 5 7.52 -37.22 -29.65
C GLN A 5 6.53 -36.21 -29.03
N VAL A 6 6.67 -35.86 -27.76
CA VAL A 6 5.81 -34.85 -27.09
C VAL A 6 5.99 -33.48 -27.71
N LEU A 7 7.23 -33.10 -28.04
CA LEU A 7 7.53 -31.81 -28.67
C LEU A 7 6.98 -31.76 -30.09
N GLU A 8 6.99 -32.87 -30.84
CA GLU A 8 6.37 -32.93 -32.18
C GLU A 8 4.84 -32.79 -32.11
N ILE A 9 4.20 -33.38 -31.08
CA ILE A 9 2.75 -33.18 -30.85
C ILE A 9 2.47 -31.73 -30.52
N LEU A 10 3.29 -31.08 -29.63
CA LEU A 10 3.16 -29.67 -29.30
C LEU A 10 3.27 -28.78 -30.55
N LYS A 11 4.22 -29.04 -31.44
CA LYS A 11 4.40 -28.33 -32.70
C LYS A 11 3.26 -28.53 -33.69
N SER A 12 2.50 -29.62 -33.59
CA SER A 12 1.39 -29.91 -34.49
C SER A 12 0.15 -29.04 -34.27
N GLY A 13 0.18 -28.14 -33.29
CA GLY A 13 -0.85 -27.15 -33.00
C GLY A 13 -1.86 -27.55 -31.90
N ALA A 14 -2.65 -26.57 -31.46
CA ALA A 14 -3.53 -26.70 -30.30
C ALA A 14 -4.58 -27.84 -30.46
N GLU A 15 -5.18 -28.01 -31.64
CA GLU A 15 -6.20 -29.04 -31.83
C GLU A 15 -5.64 -30.46 -31.57
N ASN A 16 -4.47 -30.76 -32.12
CA ASN A 16 -3.82 -32.05 -31.95
C ASN A 16 -3.30 -32.23 -30.52
N TRP A 17 -2.69 -31.18 -29.98
CA TRP A 17 -2.24 -31.15 -28.56
C TRP A 17 -3.39 -31.41 -27.61
N ASN A 18 -4.46 -30.64 -27.68
CA ASN A 18 -5.60 -30.74 -26.77
C ASN A 18 -6.30 -32.09 -26.84
N LYS A 19 -6.38 -32.65 -28.07
CA LYS A 19 -6.92 -33.99 -28.29
C LYS A 19 -6.04 -35.08 -27.67
N TRP A 20 -4.72 -34.96 -27.82
CA TRP A 20 -3.77 -35.88 -27.20
C TRP A 20 -3.77 -35.73 -25.66
N ARG A 21 -3.94 -34.53 -25.13
CA ARG A 21 -4.06 -34.26 -23.69
C ARG A 21 -5.20 -35.04 -22.99
N LEU A 22 -6.22 -35.46 -23.72
CA LEU A 22 -7.31 -36.29 -23.20
C LEU A 22 -6.92 -37.76 -22.97
N THR A 23 -5.80 -38.24 -23.57
CA THR A 23 -5.28 -39.57 -23.33
C THR A 23 -4.60 -39.73 -21.97
N GLU A 24 -4.40 -40.97 -21.51
CA GLU A 24 -3.66 -41.24 -20.27
C GLU A 24 -2.22 -40.74 -20.30
N GLU A 25 -1.56 -40.88 -21.46
CA GLU A 25 -0.20 -40.43 -21.70
C GLU A 25 -0.14 -38.88 -21.66
N GLY A 26 -1.05 -38.22 -22.37
CA GLY A 26 -1.13 -36.76 -22.40
C GLY A 26 -1.40 -36.14 -21.03
N ARG A 27 -2.21 -36.77 -20.19
CA ARG A 27 -2.48 -36.30 -18.83
C ARG A 27 -1.29 -36.35 -17.87
N ARG A 28 -0.31 -37.23 -18.16
CA ARG A 28 0.89 -37.48 -17.33
C ARG A 28 2.13 -36.81 -17.89
N VAL A 29 1.99 -36.02 -18.93
CA VAL A 29 3.14 -35.38 -19.60
C VAL A 29 3.81 -34.38 -18.64
N ASP A 30 5.12 -34.39 -18.69
CA ASP A 30 6.00 -33.52 -17.95
C ASP A 30 6.81 -32.65 -18.91
N LEU A 31 6.59 -31.34 -18.89
CA LEU A 31 7.34 -30.36 -19.67
C LEU A 31 8.37 -29.60 -18.84
N SER A 32 8.70 -30.09 -17.64
CA SER A 32 9.71 -29.42 -16.82
C SER A 32 11.05 -29.32 -17.55
N ASP A 33 11.77 -28.24 -17.26
CA ASP A 33 13.06 -27.93 -17.87
C ASP A 33 13.02 -27.74 -19.44
N VAL A 34 11.84 -27.59 -20.04
CA VAL A 34 11.71 -27.30 -21.49
C VAL A 34 11.98 -25.82 -21.75
N ASP A 35 12.74 -25.53 -22.76
CA ASP A 35 12.90 -24.21 -23.36
C ASP A 35 11.98 -24.12 -24.59
N PHE A 36 10.88 -23.37 -24.45
CA PHE A 36 9.85 -23.25 -25.48
C PHE A 36 10.38 -22.57 -26.75
N VAL A 37 11.30 -21.62 -26.64
CA VAL A 37 11.91 -20.95 -27.80
C VAL A 37 12.75 -21.93 -28.61
N ARG A 38 13.50 -22.80 -27.94
CA ARG A 38 14.32 -23.82 -28.62
C ARG A 38 13.51 -25.03 -29.11
N ALA A 39 12.51 -25.41 -28.29
CA ALA A 39 11.68 -26.56 -28.59
C ALA A 39 10.73 -26.35 -29.79
N CYS A 40 10.22 -25.12 -29.91
CA CYS A 40 9.24 -24.74 -30.92
C CYS A 40 9.71 -23.50 -31.68
N PRO A 41 10.84 -23.55 -32.41
CA PRO A 41 11.27 -22.43 -33.22
C PRO A 41 10.20 -22.17 -34.31
N SER A 42 9.86 -20.91 -34.51
CA SER A 42 9.00 -20.49 -35.60
C SER A 42 9.73 -20.66 -36.96
N ASP A 43 9.01 -21.00 -38.00
CA ASP A 43 9.57 -21.29 -39.33
C ASP A 43 10.05 -20.03 -40.11
N GLY A 44 10.01 -18.85 -39.53
CA GLY A 44 10.00 -17.57 -40.23
C GLY A 44 11.06 -16.56 -39.87
N GLY A 45 12.27 -16.91 -39.47
CA GLY A 45 13.36 -15.92 -39.39
C GLY A 45 13.68 -15.38 -38.00
N PHE A 46 14.70 -14.53 -37.92
CA PHE A 46 15.41 -14.09 -36.72
C PHE A 46 14.55 -13.36 -35.65
N TYR A 47 13.27 -13.06 -35.92
CA TYR A 47 12.35 -12.32 -35.06
C TYR A 47 11.01 -13.02 -34.79
N ASP A 48 10.77 -14.21 -35.34
CA ASP A 48 9.55 -14.96 -35.09
C ASP A 48 9.69 -15.75 -33.80
N LEU A 49 8.95 -15.33 -32.77
CA LEU A 49 8.90 -15.98 -31.48
C LEU A 49 7.76 -17.00 -31.42
N PRO A 50 7.88 -18.09 -30.65
CA PRO A 50 6.83 -19.09 -30.59
C PRO A 50 5.51 -18.49 -30.07
N GLU A 51 4.43 -18.76 -30.82
CA GLU A 51 3.07 -18.35 -30.49
C GLU A 51 2.21 -19.61 -30.27
N PHE A 52 1.54 -19.59 -29.11
CA PHE A 52 0.63 -20.67 -28.70
C PHE A 52 -0.75 -20.09 -28.49
N GLN A 53 -1.74 -20.51 -29.28
CA GLN A 53 -3.12 -20.07 -29.13
C GLN A 53 -4.05 -21.23 -28.82
N GLY A 54 -4.83 -21.10 -27.72
CA GLY A 54 -5.84 -22.07 -27.33
C GLY A 54 -5.31 -23.43 -26.85
N PHE A 55 -4.07 -23.48 -26.38
CA PHE A 55 -3.47 -24.72 -25.85
C PHE A 55 -3.94 -25.01 -24.44
N ASP A 56 -4.22 -26.27 -24.14
CA ASP A 56 -4.47 -26.81 -22.81
C ASP A 56 -3.15 -27.28 -22.15
N PHE A 57 -2.62 -26.47 -21.26
CA PHE A 57 -1.48 -26.77 -20.40
C PHE A 57 -1.91 -26.98 -18.93
N SER A 58 -3.19 -27.20 -18.68
CA SER A 58 -3.73 -27.35 -17.33
C SER A 58 -3.14 -28.57 -16.60
N HIS A 59 -2.99 -28.47 -15.28
CA HIS A 59 -2.47 -29.52 -14.40
C HIS A 59 -1.09 -30.08 -14.80
N MET A 60 -0.28 -29.29 -15.52
CA MET A 60 1.02 -29.76 -16.03
C MET A 60 2.17 -29.37 -15.10
N ASN A 61 3.19 -30.23 -15.12
CA ASN A 61 4.49 -29.87 -14.57
C ASN A 61 5.29 -29.04 -15.59
N LEU A 62 5.34 -27.72 -15.34
CA LEU A 62 6.08 -26.73 -16.11
C LEU A 62 7.20 -26.10 -15.24
N ASN A 63 7.69 -26.82 -14.23
CA ASN A 63 8.75 -26.34 -13.35
C ASN A 63 10.04 -26.10 -14.14
N ARG A 64 10.72 -25.00 -13.83
CA ARG A 64 11.97 -24.59 -14.49
C ARG A 64 11.87 -24.45 -16.01
N VAL A 65 10.67 -24.26 -16.54
CA VAL A 65 10.45 -24.03 -17.98
C VAL A 65 10.97 -22.63 -18.34
N SER A 66 11.51 -22.52 -19.55
CA SER A 66 11.80 -21.21 -20.15
C SER A 66 10.75 -20.89 -21.22
N MET A 67 9.94 -19.86 -20.92
CA MET A 67 8.93 -19.27 -21.81
C MET A 67 9.27 -17.82 -22.16
N ARG A 68 10.56 -17.45 -22.07
CA ARG A 68 11.01 -16.09 -22.42
C ARG A 68 10.61 -15.73 -23.84
N ASN A 69 10.18 -14.47 -24.00
CA ASN A 69 9.82 -13.93 -25.32
C ASN A 69 8.75 -14.77 -26.06
N SER A 70 8.00 -15.64 -25.40
CA SER A 70 6.97 -16.46 -26.04
C SER A 70 5.60 -15.79 -25.92
N THR A 71 4.73 -16.04 -26.90
CA THR A 71 3.36 -15.53 -26.94
C THR A 71 2.35 -16.63 -26.65
N PHE A 72 1.45 -16.38 -25.68
CA PHE A 72 0.36 -17.27 -25.31
C PHE A 72 -0.96 -16.52 -25.39
N ILE A 73 -1.89 -16.99 -26.20
CA ILE A 73 -3.21 -16.37 -26.38
C ILE A 73 -4.27 -17.41 -26.04
N GLU A 74 -5.15 -17.03 -25.06
CA GLU A 74 -6.28 -17.88 -24.65
C GLU A 74 -5.86 -19.30 -24.22
N CYS A 75 -4.64 -19.47 -23.69
CA CYS A 75 -4.14 -20.75 -23.19
C CYS A 75 -4.63 -21.03 -21.78
N ASP A 76 -4.85 -22.32 -21.49
CA ASP A 76 -5.26 -22.79 -20.16
C ASP A 76 -4.05 -23.35 -19.39
N PHE A 77 -3.68 -22.69 -18.29
CA PHE A 77 -2.64 -23.08 -17.34
C PHE A 77 -3.22 -23.39 -15.96
N THR A 78 -4.51 -23.71 -15.88
CA THR A 78 -5.17 -23.99 -14.59
C THR A 78 -4.42 -25.08 -13.83
N ASP A 79 -4.16 -24.82 -12.52
CA ASP A 79 -3.49 -25.75 -11.60
C ASP A 79 -2.14 -26.29 -12.09
N SER A 80 -1.47 -25.61 -13.00
CA SER A 80 -0.14 -25.99 -13.50
C SER A 80 0.97 -25.51 -12.56
N HIS A 81 2.13 -26.16 -12.60
CA HIS A 81 3.26 -25.86 -11.74
C HIS A 81 4.39 -25.22 -12.54
N PHE A 82 4.75 -23.96 -12.18
CA PHE A 82 5.79 -23.15 -12.81
C PHE A 82 6.94 -22.79 -11.87
N HIS A 83 7.16 -23.55 -10.82
CA HIS A 83 8.19 -23.19 -9.84
C HIS A 83 9.56 -22.98 -10.51
N PHE A 84 10.22 -21.87 -10.18
CA PHE A 84 11.53 -21.48 -10.73
C PHE A 84 11.56 -21.28 -12.25
N SER A 85 10.44 -21.01 -12.87
CA SER A 85 10.33 -20.81 -14.31
C SER A 85 10.74 -19.40 -14.74
N ASP A 86 11.07 -19.25 -16.02
CA ASP A 86 11.46 -17.98 -16.62
C ASP A 86 10.47 -17.57 -17.71
N LEU A 87 9.61 -16.60 -17.39
CA LEU A 87 8.60 -16.01 -18.28
C LEU A 87 8.93 -14.53 -18.61
N VAL A 88 10.19 -14.11 -18.41
CA VAL A 88 10.61 -12.74 -18.71
C VAL A 88 10.32 -12.39 -20.16
N ASP A 89 9.81 -11.17 -20.42
CA ASP A 89 9.44 -10.66 -21.74
C ASP A 89 8.36 -11.49 -22.48
N SER A 90 7.67 -12.41 -21.79
CA SER A 90 6.57 -13.16 -22.41
C SER A 90 5.32 -12.30 -22.59
N TYR A 91 4.46 -12.69 -23.52
CA TYR A 91 3.17 -12.06 -23.77
C TYR A 91 2.04 -13.07 -23.59
N CYS A 92 1.19 -12.86 -22.59
CA CYS A 92 0.04 -13.69 -22.29
C CYS A 92 -1.24 -12.85 -22.39
N LEU A 93 -2.11 -13.19 -23.31
CA LEU A 93 -3.39 -12.54 -23.53
C LEU A 93 -4.54 -13.48 -23.19
N LYS A 94 -5.40 -13.10 -22.25
CA LYS A 94 -6.59 -13.86 -21.83
C LYS A 94 -6.30 -15.31 -21.41
N CYS A 95 -5.10 -15.55 -20.89
CA CYS A 95 -4.72 -16.87 -20.38
C CYS A 95 -5.30 -17.12 -18.99
N ASN A 96 -5.57 -18.39 -18.71
CA ASN A 96 -6.09 -18.82 -17.42
C ASN A 96 -4.97 -19.46 -16.58
N PHE A 97 -4.53 -18.76 -15.52
CA PHE A 97 -3.55 -19.22 -14.53
C PHE A 97 -4.23 -19.52 -13.18
N SER A 98 -5.53 -19.79 -13.14
CA SER A 98 -6.22 -20.03 -11.87
C SER A 98 -5.63 -21.27 -11.17
N GLY A 99 -5.33 -21.12 -9.87
CA GLY A 99 -4.69 -22.15 -9.06
C GLY A 99 -3.25 -22.50 -9.44
N ALA A 100 -2.65 -21.82 -10.42
CA ALA A 100 -1.28 -22.13 -10.86
C ALA A 100 -0.22 -21.74 -9.81
N GLY A 101 0.79 -22.57 -9.64
CA GLY A 101 1.94 -22.33 -8.79
C GLY A 101 3.10 -21.71 -9.56
N LEU A 102 3.25 -20.36 -9.48
CA LEU A 102 4.34 -19.63 -10.12
C LEU A 102 5.45 -19.20 -9.14
N ASN A 103 5.40 -19.65 -7.91
CA ASN A 103 6.30 -19.15 -6.87
C ASN A 103 7.78 -19.28 -7.25
N VAL A 104 8.57 -18.25 -6.87
CA VAL A 104 10.01 -18.09 -7.16
C VAL A 104 10.31 -17.97 -8.67
N SER A 105 9.32 -17.67 -9.51
CA SER A 105 9.51 -17.51 -10.96
C SER A 105 9.90 -16.08 -11.33
N LYS A 106 10.55 -15.93 -12.48
CA LYS A 106 10.89 -14.65 -13.08
C LYS A 106 9.82 -14.26 -14.08
N ILE A 107 9.12 -13.18 -13.84
CA ILE A 107 8.06 -12.67 -14.71
C ILE A 107 8.28 -11.20 -15.10
N GLY A 108 9.49 -10.68 -14.88
CA GLY A 108 9.83 -9.28 -15.16
C GLY A 108 9.59 -8.92 -16.63
N SER A 109 9.09 -7.71 -16.87
CA SER A 109 8.71 -7.19 -18.20
C SER A 109 7.70 -8.06 -18.97
N ALA A 110 7.12 -9.10 -18.37
CA ALA A 110 6.08 -9.89 -19.00
C ALA A 110 4.76 -9.13 -19.09
N ASN A 111 3.97 -9.41 -20.12
CA ASN A 111 2.64 -8.88 -20.29
C ASN A 111 1.59 -9.97 -20.04
N PHE A 112 0.86 -9.84 -18.94
CA PHE A 112 -0.29 -10.67 -18.59
C PHE A 112 -1.56 -9.84 -18.73
N ILE A 113 -2.06 -9.73 -19.96
CA ILE A 113 -3.22 -8.88 -20.27
C ILE A 113 -4.51 -9.68 -20.15
N GLU A 114 -5.47 -9.18 -19.36
CA GLU A 114 -6.77 -9.81 -19.13
C GLU A 114 -6.66 -11.29 -18.67
N CYS A 115 -5.57 -11.65 -17.99
CA CYS A 115 -5.33 -13.00 -17.49
C CYS A 115 -6.02 -13.26 -16.15
N ASN A 116 -6.34 -14.51 -15.87
CA ASN A 116 -6.95 -14.94 -14.62
C ASN A 116 -5.93 -15.64 -13.72
N PHE A 117 -5.58 -15.02 -12.59
CA PHE A 117 -4.71 -15.55 -11.54
C PHE A 117 -5.46 -15.91 -10.26
N THR A 118 -6.77 -16.15 -10.35
CA THR A 118 -7.56 -16.47 -9.15
C THR A 118 -7.02 -17.71 -8.45
N GLY A 119 -6.66 -17.56 -7.17
CA GLY A 119 -6.10 -18.65 -6.35
C GLY A 119 -4.66 -19.04 -6.69
N ALA A 120 -3.99 -18.34 -7.60
CA ALA A 120 -2.61 -18.65 -7.98
C ALA A 120 -1.61 -18.28 -6.85
N ASP A 121 -0.47 -18.97 -6.83
CA ASP A 121 0.66 -18.64 -5.97
C ASP A 121 1.77 -17.95 -6.79
N LEU A 122 1.89 -16.62 -6.61
CA LEU A 122 2.92 -15.75 -7.20
C LEU A 122 3.99 -15.37 -6.16
N SER A 123 4.03 -16.03 -5.01
CA SER A 123 4.95 -15.65 -3.95
C SER A 123 6.42 -15.71 -4.40
N TYR A 124 7.21 -14.76 -3.91
CA TYR A 124 8.63 -14.62 -4.26
C TYR A 124 8.92 -14.40 -5.76
N CYS A 125 7.92 -14.06 -6.57
CA CYS A 125 8.17 -13.71 -7.98
C CYS A 125 8.87 -12.36 -8.10
N SER A 126 9.77 -12.25 -9.09
CA SER A 126 10.31 -10.99 -9.58
C SER A 126 9.43 -10.48 -10.70
N ALA A 127 8.65 -9.42 -10.43
CA ALA A 127 7.66 -8.85 -11.33
C ALA A 127 7.96 -7.39 -11.70
N GLU A 128 9.24 -7.04 -11.81
CA GLU A 128 9.67 -5.71 -12.19
C GLU A 128 9.20 -5.37 -13.59
N GLU A 129 8.56 -4.20 -13.76
CA GLU A 129 8.00 -3.72 -15.03
C GLU A 129 6.94 -4.67 -15.66
N THR A 130 6.42 -5.63 -14.89
CA THR A 130 5.38 -6.55 -15.35
C THR A 130 4.05 -5.85 -15.55
N ASN A 131 3.31 -6.22 -16.57
CA ASN A 131 2.02 -5.64 -16.92
C ASN A 131 0.88 -6.63 -16.67
N PHE A 132 0.04 -6.37 -15.66
CA PHE A 132 -1.17 -7.12 -15.32
C PHE A 132 -2.46 -6.39 -15.72
N THR A 133 -2.42 -5.57 -16.77
CA THR A 133 -3.60 -4.78 -17.18
C THR A 133 -4.83 -5.66 -17.38
N GLY A 134 -5.94 -5.31 -16.71
CA GLY A 134 -7.21 -6.01 -16.80
C GLY A 134 -7.25 -7.40 -16.17
N SER A 135 -6.20 -7.82 -15.47
CA SER A 135 -6.10 -9.18 -14.91
C SER A 135 -6.81 -9.32 -13.56
N TYR A 136 -7.19 -10.55 -13.23
CA TYR A 136 -7.86 -10.95 -11.99
C TYR A 136 -6.86 -11.63 -11.06
N LEU A 137 -6.55 -10.94 -9.94
CA LEU A 137 -5.70 -11.45 -8.87
C LEU A 137 -6.55 -11.59 -7.60
N VAL A 138 -7.52 -12.49 -7.65
CA VAL A 138 -8.47 -12.74 -6.55
C VAL A 138 -8.04 -13.98 -5.77
N ASN A 139 -7.96 -13.89 -4.43
CA ASN A 139 -7.41 -14.95 -3.57
C ASN A 139 -5.98 -15.36 -3.96
N THR A 140 -5.21 -14.47 -4.54
CA THR A 140 -3.85 -14.73 -5.05
C THR A 140 -2.82 -14.52 -3.93
N ASN A 141 -1.82 -15.38 -3.86
CA ASN A 141 -0.69 -15.18 -2.96
C ASN A 141 0.40 -14.35 -3.65
N LEU A 142 0.54 -13.09 -3.23
CA LEU A 142 1.54 -12.14 -3.72
C LEU A 142 2.70 -11.96 -2.72
N SER A 143 2.79 -12.81 -1.69
CA SER A 143 3.75 -12.64 -0.59
C SER A 143 5.19 -12.58 -1.10
N ASN A 144 5.96 -11.64 -0.58
CA ASN A 144 7.38 -11.45 -0.89
C ASN A 144 7.69 -11.18 -2.38
N MET A 145 6.71 -10.73 -3.18
CA MET A 145 6.95 -10.32 -4.58
C MET A 145 7.74 -9.00 -4.65
N SER A 146 8.55 -8.87 -5.69
CA SER A 146 9.09 -7.58 -6.14
C SER A 146 8.17 -6.99 -7.21
N LEU A 147 7.51 -5.87 -6.89
CA LEU A 147 6.50 -5.19 -7.70
C LEU A 147 6.96 -3.79 -8.13
N VAL A 148 8.22 -3.65 -8.56
CA VAL A 148 8.75 -2.34 -8.97
C VAL A 148 8.24 -1.98 -10.36
N LYS A 149 7.61 -0.80 -10.50
CA LYS A 149 7.00 -0.30 -11.75
C LYS A 149 5.98 -1.26 -12.39
N THR A 150 5.36 -2.11 -11.58
CA THR A 150 4.36 -3.06 -12.05
C THR A 150 3.06 -2.32 -12.38
N ASN A 151 2.44 -2.68 -13.52
CA ASN A 151 1.19 -2.07 -13.98
C ASN A 151 0.00 -2.96 -13.67
N PHE A 152 -0.92 -2.48 -12.84
CA PHE A 152 -2.20 -3.10 -12.49
C PHE A 152 -3.41 -2.30 -13.01
N SER A 153 -3.26 -1.51 -14.08
CA SER A 153 -4.38 -0.74 -14.62
C SER A 153 -5.57 -1.64 -14.96
N ASN A 154 -6.78 -1.25 -14.52
CA ASN A 154 -8.02 -2.03 -14.68
C ASN A 154 -7.99 -3.44 -14.06
N ALA A 155 -6.97 -3.80 -13.30
CA ALA A 155 -6.88 -5.09 -12.62
C ALA A 155 -7.79 -5.15 -11.39
N ARG A 156 -8.03 -6.37 -10.91
CA ARG A 156 -8.78 -6.64 -9.69
C ARG A 156 -7.92 -7.45 -8.72
N ILE A 157 -7.61 -6.87 -7.55
CA ILE A 157 -6.79 -7.49 -6.50
C ILE A 157 -7.63 -7.58 -5.24
N GLU A 158 -8.17 -8.74 -4.93
CA GLU A 158 -9.11 -8.90 -3.82
C GLU A 158 -8.81 -10.17 -3.02
N ASN A 159 -8.97 -10.07 -1.68
CA ASN A 159 -8.75 -11.19 -0.77
C ASN A 159 -7.36 -11.85 -0.93
N SER A 160 -6.38 -11.09 -1.39
CA SER A 160 -5.04 -11.58 -1.72
C SER A 160 -4.06 -11.34 -0.59
N CYS A 161 -3.02 -12.17 -0.48
CA CYS A 161 -1.98 -11.98 0.51
C CYS A 161 -0.82 -11.18 -0.07
N ALA A 162 -0.48 -10.04 0.56
CA ALA A 162 0.62 -9.16 0.15
C ALA A 162 1.67 -8.99 1.27
N TYR A 163 1.90 -10.05 2.06
CA TYR A 163 2.90 -10.03 3.11
C TYR A 163 4.31 -9.89 2.54
N GLY A 164 5.07 -8.90 3.02
CA GLY A 164 6.48 -8.77 2.69
C GLY A 164 6.80 -8.34 1.26
N ILE A 165 5.82 -7.83 0.51
CA ILE A 165 6.05 -7.31 -0.84
C ILE A 165 6.99 -6.10 -0.85
N SER A 166 7.61 -5.85 -2.00
CA SER A 166 8.34 -4.63 -2.33
C SER A 166 7.65 -3.94 -3.50
N ALA A 167 6.79 -2.96 -3.22
CA ALA A 167 5.93 -2.29 -4.19
C ALA A 167 6.33 -0.82 -4.35
N TRP A 168 6.92 -0.47 -5.49
CA TRP A 168 7.40 0.87 -5.80
C TRP A 168 6.98 1.29 -7.20
N ASP A 169 6.56 2.53 -7.35
CA ASP A 169 6.17 3.12 -8.64
C ASP A 169 5.08 2.32 -9.37
N LEU A 170 4.08 1.80 -8.63
CA LEU A 170 2.97 1.05 -9.20
C LEU A 170 2.09 1.93 -10.09
N VAL A 171 1.57 1.35 -11.20
CA VAL A 171 0.54 1.97 -12.01
C VAL A 171 -0.80 1.31 -11.68
N LEU A 172 -1.72 2.06 -11.05
CA LEU A 172 -2.97 1.56 -10.46
C LEU A 172 -4.24 2.22 -11.05
N ASN A 173 -4.19 2.69 -12.30
CA ASN A 173 -5.33 3.36 -12.94
C ASN A 173 -6.55 2.41 -12.97
N ASP A 174 -7.66 2.84 -12.35
CA ASP A 174 -8.91 2.05 -12.25
C ASP A 174 -8.74 0.64 -11.65
N CYS A 175 -7.64 0.39 -10.93
CA CYS A 175 -7.40 -0.86 -10.20
C CYS A 175 -8.36 -0.99 -9.01
N LYS A 176 -9.08 -2.11 -8.94
CA LYS A 176 -9.96 -2.42 -7.81
C LYS A 176 -9.19 -3.25 -6.78
N GLN A 177 -9.10 -2.71 -5.57
CA GLN A 177 -8.39 -3.37 -4.48
C GLN A 177 -9.30 -3.51 -3.25
N SER A 178 -9.25 -4.67 -2.56
CA SER A 178 -9.93 -4.86 -1.26
C SER A 178 -9.41 -6.10 -0.52
N ASN A 179 -9.51 -6.07 0.82
CA ASN A 179 -9.18 -7.18 1.71
C ASN A 179 -7.77 -7.77 1.48
N ILE A 180 -6.76 -6.91 1.38
CA ILE A 180 -5.38 -7.35 1.18
C ILE A 180 -4.79 -7.79 2.52
N ALA A 181 -4.47 -9.07 2.67
CA ALA A 181 -3.88 -9.63 3.89
C ALA A 181 -2.40 -9.29 4.01
N ILE A 182 -1.97 -8.89 5.21
CA ILE A 182 -0.56 -8.55 5.52
C ILE A 182 0.16 -9.62 6.35
N SER A 183 -0.42 -10.80 6.46
CA SER A 183 0.13 -11.94 7.20
C SER A 183 -0.28 -13.25 6.53
N GLU A 184 0.57 -14.25 6.58
CA GLU A 184 0.31 -15.59 6.06
C GLU A 184 -0.55 -16.46 7.00
N THR A 185 -0.94 -15.93 8.16
CA THR A 185 -1.71 -16.69 9.18
C THR A 185 -3.20 -16.43 9.06
N SER A 186 -4.02 -17.37 9.55
CA SER A 186 -5.48 -17.34 9.51
C SER A 186 -6.15 -16.16 10.24
N ASN A 187 -5.41 -15.45 11.11
CA ASN A 187 -5.86 -14.24 11.79
C ASN A 187 -5.20 -13.00 11.19
N SER A 188 -5.14 -12.92 9.86
CA SER A 188 -4.47 -11.83 9.18
C SER A 188 -5.22 -10.50 9.31
N ILE A 189 -4.46 -9.45 9.61
CA ILE A 189 -4.94 -8.08 9.44
C ILE A 189 -5.09 -7.84 7.94
N THR A 190 -6.23 -7.31 7.51
CA THR A 190 -6.46 -6.92 6.12
C THR A 190 -6.48 -5.41 5.97
N VAL A 191 -6.02 -4.94 4.85
CA VAL A 191 -5.97 -3.52 4.47
C VAL A 191 -6.60 -3.32 3.09
N PRO A 192 -7.04 -2.10 2.74
CA PRO A 192 -7.71 -1.87 1.47
C PRO A 192 -6.79 -1.92 0.24
N THR A 193 -5.49 -1.59 0.37
CA THR A 193 -4.58 -1.45 -0.78
C THR A 193 -3.22 -2.11 -0.57
N ILE A 194 -2.55 -2.45 -1.68
CA ILE A 194 -1.19 -3.02 -1.69
C ILE A 194 -0.17 -2.07 -1.07
N GLU A 195 -0.27 -0.76 -1.36
CA GLU A 195 0.65 0.24 -0.81
C GLU A 195 0.54 0.30 0.72
N LEU A 196 -0.69 0.26 1.23
CA LEU A 196 -0.91 0.22 2.67
C LEU A 196 -0.42 -1.10 3.27
N ALA A 197 -0.58 -2.22 2.56
CA ALA A 197 -0.04 -3.52 2.98
C ALA A 197 1.49 -3.47 3.14
N GLN A 198 2.20 -2.90 2.17
CA GLN A 198 3.65 -2.68 2.26
C GLN A 198 4.02 -1.80 3.44
N PHE A 199 3.37 -0.63 3.58
CA PHE A 199 3.66 0.31 4.65
C PHE A 199 3.50 -0.34 6.04
N ILE A 200 2.37 -0.99 6.29
CA ILE A 200 2.13 -1.69 7.57
C ILE A 200 3.13 -2.83 7.79
N SER A 201 3.46 -3.59 6.74
CA SER A 201 4.49 -4.65 6.85
C SER A 201 5.86 -4.10 7.22
N LEU A 202 6.25 -2.95 6.67
CA LEU A 202 7.50 -2.25 7.02
C LEU A 202 7.48 -1.76 8.47
N LEU A 203 6.36 -1.21 8.94
CA LEU A 203 6.19 -0.78 10.33
C LEU A 203 6.30 -1.94 11.32
N ILE A 204 5.68 -3.07 10.99
CA ILE A 204 5.71 -4.26 11.87
C ILE A 204 7.12 -4.84 11.93
N LYS A 205 7.82 -4.93 10.80
CA LYS A 205 9.13 -5.59 10.70
C LYS A 205 10.29 -4.70 11.16
N SER A 206 10.23 -3.39 10.93
CA SER A 206 11.35 -2.48 11.20
C SER A 206 11.26 -1.83 12.57
N LYS A 207 12.09 -2.31 13.51
CA LYS A 207 12.23 -1.67 14.82
C LYS A 207 12.68 -0.20 14.71
N ASN A 208 13.55 0.09 13.76
CA ASN A 208 14.06 1.45 13.55
C ASN A 208 12.96 2.40 13.05
N LEU A 209 12.09 1.96 12.11
CA LEU A 209 10.96 2.78 11.66
C LEU A 209 9.97 3.05 12.78
N ARG A 210 9.66 2.06 13.62
CA ARG A 210 8.84 2.27 14.81
C ARG A 210 9.46 3.30 15.74
N GLN A 211 10.75 3.18 16.05
CA GLN A 211 11.44 4.16 16.89
C GLN A 211 11.44 5.57 16.30
N VAL A 212 11.59 5.70 14.98
CA VAL A 212 11.51 7.01 14.30
C VAL A 212 10.10 7.60 14.44
N ILE A 213 9.06 6.80 14.20
CA ILE A 213 7.66 7.25 14.37
C ILE A 213 7.37 7.59 15.83
N GLU A 214 7.76 6.73 16.78
CA GLU A 214 7.64 7.01 18.21
C GLU A 214 8.37 8.30 18.59
N THR A 215 9.55 8.54 18.05
CA THR A 215 10.33 9.76 18.29
C THR A 215 9.63 11.00 17.71
N ILE A 216 9.08 10.90 16.49
CA ILE A 216 8.34 11.98 15.87
C ILE A 216 7.06 12.25 16.66
N THR A 217 6.24 11.25 16.91
CA THR A 217 4.96 11.40 17.63
C THR A 217 5.14 11.82 19.08
N SER A 218 6.27 11.51 19.71
CA SER A 218 6.57 11.96 21.07
C SER A 218 7.06 13.41 21.17
N LYS A 219 7.35 14.06 20.03
CA LYS A 219 7.91 15.42 20.01
C LYS A 219 7.07 16.43 19.24
N VAL A 220 6.21 15.99 18.33
CA VAL A 220 5.39 16.91 17.53
C VAL A 220 4.30 17.55 18.39
N VAL A 221 4.16 18.85 18.32
CA VAL A 221 3.05 19.63 18.92
C VAL A 221 2.35 20.39 17.81
N LEU A 222 1.05 20.15 17.64
CA LEU A 222 0.24 20.90 16.68
C LEU A 222 -0.30 22.16 17.38
N ILE A 223 -0.06 23.32 16.78
CA ILE A 223 -0.60 24.59 17.25
C ILE A 223 -1.71 25.01 16.28
N LEU A 224 -2.92 25.14 16.80
CA LEU A 224 -4.08 25.64 16.10
C LEU A 224 -4.37 27.06 16.56
N GLY A 225 -4.46 28.01 15.65
CA GLY A 225 -4.72 29.40 15.94
C GLY A 225 -5.08 30.17 14.68
N ARG A 226 -5.49 31.42 14.87
CA ARG A 226 -5.79 32.32 13.76
C ARG A 226 -4.55 33.10 13.31
N PHE A 227 -4.34 33.21 12.00
CA PHE A 227 -3.17 33.84 11.39
C PHE A 227 -3.41 35.33 11.00
N THR A 228 -4.03 36.11 11.89
CA THR A 228 -3.89 37.58 11.77
C THR A 228 -2.45 37.99 12.12
N PRO A 229 -1.93 39.11 11.58
CA PRO A 229 -0.54 39.51 11.84
C PRO A 229 -0.20 39.60 13.35
N GLU A 230 -1.14 40.03 14.16
CA GLU A 230 -0.98 40.17 15.62
C GLU A 230 -0.97 38.77 16.28
N ARG A 231 -1.92 37.90 15.93
CA ARG A 231 -2.01 36.55 16.50
C ARG A 231 -0.87 35.67 16.05
N LYS A 232 -0.44 35.81 14.78
CA LYS A 232 0.70 35.03 14.25
C LYS A 232 1.96 35.29 15.07
N ALA A 233 2.24 36.53 15.47
CA ALA A 233 3.41 36.85 16.30
C ALA A 233 3.39 36.08 17.64
N VAL A 234 2.21 35.96 18.26
CA VAL A 234 2.04 35.21 19.53
C VAL A 234 2.25 33.71 19.29
N LEU A 235 1.66 33.16 18.18
CA LEU A 235 1.81 31.73 17.85
C LEU A 235 3.25 31.36 17.44
N ASP A 236 3.94 32.26 16.75
CA ASP A 236 5.37 32.09 16.39
C ASP A 236 6.25 32.08 17.65
N GLU A 237 5.94 32.93 18.65
CA GLU A 237 6.65 32.93 19.94
C GLU A 237 6.36 31.65 20.75
N ILE A 238 5.09 31.20 20.84
CA ILE A 238 4.73 29.92 21.47
C ILE A 238 5.48 28.76 20.78
N LYS A 239 5.57 28.78 19.46
CA LYS A 239 6.35 27.80 18.70
C LYS A 239 7.83 27.82 19.11
N SER A 240 8.45 29.00 19.15
CA SER A 240 9.85 29.13 19.54
C SER A 240 10.12 28.60 20.94
N GLN A 241 9.24 28.90 21.88
CA GLN A 241 9.34 28.40 23.25
C GLN A 241 9.16 26.88 23.35
N LEU A 242 8.26 26.29 22.57
CA LEU A 242 8.12 24.82 22.50
C LEU A 242 9.35 24.15 21.87
N ASP A 243 9.94 24.75 20.84
CA ASP A 243 11.18 24.26 20.23
C ASP A 243 12.36 24.29 21.24
N GLU A 244 12.45 25.32 22.12
CA GLU A 244 13.42 25.38 23.22
C GLU A 244 13.21 24.28 24.27
N HIS A 245 11.98 23.83 24.48
CA HIS A 245 11.64 22.69 25.34
C HIS A 245 11.85 21.33 24.64
N GLY A 246 12.39 21.31 23.42
CA GLY A 246 12.74 20.10 22.68
C GLY A 246 11.60 19.45 21.92
N TYR A 247 10.48 20.15 21.74
CA TYR A 247 9.36 19.75 20.90
C TYR A 247 9.57 20.23 19.45
N LEU A 248 8.87 19.62 18.52
CA LEU A 248 8.76 20.05 17.14
C LEU A 248 7.38 20.69 16.95
N ALA A 249 7.29 21.99 17.10
CA ALA A 249 6.02 22.69 17.01
C ALA A 249 5.64 22.97 15.54
N VAL A 250 4.47 22.50 15.14
CA VAL A 250 3.91 22.68 13.80
C VAL A 250 2.74 23.67 13.91
N LEU A 251 2.92 24.84 13.32
CA LEU A 251 1.84 25.80 13.10
C LEU A 251 1.09 25.40 11.84
N PHE A 252 -0.21 25.18 11.96
CA PHE A 252 -1.03 24.92 10.80
C PHE A 252 -1.59 26.22 10.24
N ASP A 253 -1.08 26.63 9.07
CA ASP A 253 -1.54 27.82 8.33
C ASP A 253 -2.55 27.40 7.26
N PHE A 254 -3.72 28.06 7.26
CA PHE A 254 -4.84 27.77 6.37
C PHE A 254 -4.69 28.32 4.94
N GLU A 255 -3.55 28.92 4.57
CA GLU A 255 -3.26 29.24 3.17
C GLU A 255 -3.01 27.96 2.36
N VAL A 256 -4.04 27.53 1.77
CA VAL A 256 -4.39 26.30 1.05
C VAL A 256 -3.29 25.65 0.20
N PRO A 257 -2.97 24.38 0.38
CA PRO A 257 -2.50 23.52 -0.69
C PRO A 257 -3.68 23.07 -1.56
N SER A 258 -3.61 23.29 -2.84
CA SER A 258 -4.68 23.09 -3.84
C SER A 258 -5.08 21.63 -4.13
N SER A 259 -4.71 20.64 -3.31
CA SER A 259 -4.90 19.21 -3.63
C SER A 259 -5.38 18.29 -2.51
N ARG A 260 -5.62 18.79 -1.29
CA ARG A 260 -6.21 17.98 -0.19
C ARG A 260 -7.20 18.81 0.60
N ASP A 261 -8.23 18.14 1.14
CA ASP A 261 -9.15 18.75 2.10
C ASP A 261 -8.34 19.20 3.34
N ILE A 262 -8.51 20.46 3.74
CA ILE A 262 -7.87 21.07 4.91
C ILE A 262 -8.15 20.21 6.16
N THR A 263 -9.38 19.72 6.32
CA THR A 263 -9.81 18.89 7.42
C THR A 263 -9.01 17.58 7.51
N GLU A 264 -8.76 16.91 6.38
CA GLU A 264 -7.96 15.66 6.33
C GLU A 264 -6.50 15.92 6.77
N THR A 265 -5.92 17.03 6.32
CA THR A 265 -4.56 17.41 6.70
C THR A 265 -4.44 17.70 8.19
N VAL A 266 -5.39 18.45 8.77
CA VAL A 266 -5.41 18.74 10.21
C VAL A 266 -5.58 17.49 11.05
N ILE A 267 -6.48 16.57 10.68
CA ILE A 267 -6.67 15.30 11.37
C ILE A 267 -5.38 14.47 11.34
N THR A 268 -4.70 14.43 10.20
CA THR A 268 -3.43 13.69 10.06
C THR A 268 -2.33 14.25 10.95
N LEU A 269 -2.16 15.58 10.97
CA LEU A 269 -1.18 16.24 11.83
C LEU A 269 -1.51 16.06 13.31
N ALA A 270 -2.78 16.18 13.67
CA ALA A 270 -3.26 15.96 15.02
C ALA A 270 -2.98 14.52 15.51
N ALA A 271 -3.23 13.52 14.67
CA ALA A 271 -2.95 12.11 14.98
C ALA A 271 -1.45 11.80 15.16
N LEU A 272 -0.57 12.59 14.55
CA LEU A 272 0.88 12.48 14.69
C LEU A 272 1.44 13.32 15.85
N SER A 273 0.61 14.11 16.55
CA SER A 273 1.05 15.02 17.61
C SER A 273 1.03 14.36 18.98
N LYS A 274 1.99 14.73 19.82
CA LYS A 274 2.02 14.36 21.24
C LYS A 274 0.89 15.03 22.00
N PHE A 275 0.66 16.32 21.70
CA PHE A 275 -0.48 17.11 22.18
C PHE A 275 -0.78 18.27 21.22
N ILE A 276 -1.91 18.91 21.41
CA ILE A 276 -2.39 20.02 20.59
C ILE A 276 -2.56 21.25 21.47
N VAL A 277 -2.05 22.39 21.02
CA VAL A 277 -2.31 23.70 21.62
C VAL A 277 -3.35 24.42 20.75
N ALA A 278 -4.49 24.80 21.33
CA ALA A 278 -5.57 25.49 20.62
C ALA A 278 -5.76 26.91 21.18
N ASP A 279 -5.38 27.93 20.41
CA ASP A 279 -5.57 29.33 20.80
C ASP A 279 -6.99 29.79 20.48
N LEU A 280 -7.78 29.99 21.54
CA LEU A 280 -9.18 30.37 21.47
C LEU A 280 -9.42 31.88 21.38
N SER A 281 -8.38 32.70 21.40
CA SER A 281 -8.49 34.16 21.48
C SER A 281 -9.13 34.84 20.28
N ASP A 282 -9.08 34.21 19.08
CA ASP A 282 -9.88 34.58 17.90
C ASP A 282 -10.43 33.33 17.21
N PRO A 283 -11.52 32.76 17.65
CA PRO A 283 -11.91 31.38 17.37
C PRO A 283 -12.71 31.18 16.08
N ARG A 284 -12.54 31.97 15.02
CA ARG A 284 -13.43 31.88 13.83
C ARG A 284 -13.35 30.55 13.08
N SER A 285 -12.21 29.89 13.06
CA SER A 285 -11.99 28.60 12.36
C SER A 285 -11.75 27.43 13.30
N ILE A 286 -11.14 27.65 14.46
CA ILE A 286 -10.73 26.62 15.41
C ILE A 286 -11.85 25.68 15.87
N PRO A 287 -13.11 26.13 16.10
CA PRO A 287 -14.19 25.23 16.49
C PRO A 287 -14.50 24.15 15.46
N GLN A 288 -14.34 24.44 14.15
CA GLN A 288 -14.57 23.45 13.11
C GLN A 288 -13.49 22.36 13.12
N GLU A 289 -12.25 22.74 13.35
CA GLU A 289 -11.12 21.82 13.45
C GLU A 289 -11.20 20.96 14.69
N LEU A 290 -11.50 21.56 15.84
CA LEU A 290 -11.70 20.82 17.08
C LEU A 290 -12.87 19.83 16.96
N THR A 291 -13.94 20.16 16.23
CA THR A 291 -15.04 19.23 15.93
C THR A 291 -14.58 17.99 15.16
N SER A 292 -13.59 18.17 14.28
CA SER A 292 -13.03 17.06 13.49
C SER A 292 -11.97 16.25 14.25
N ILE A 293 -11.31 16.84 15.23
CA ILE A 293 -10.19 16.24 15.99
C ILE A 293 -10.67 15.60 17.30
N VAL A 294 -11.30 16.40 18.16
CA VAL A 294 -11.56 16.05 19.56
C VAL A 294 -12.36 14.74 19.72
N PRO A 295 -13.45 14.48 18.98
CA PRO A 295 -14.21 13.24 19.13
C PRO A 295 -13.49 11.98 18.66
N HIS A 296 -12.42 12.14 17.85
CA HIS A 296 -11.79 11.03 17.14
C HIS A 296 -10.40 10.65 17.64
N LEU A 297 -9.75 11.53 18.46
CA LEU A 297 -8.37 11.34 18.92
C LEU A 297 -8.27 11.39 20.45
N PRO A 298 -8.83 10.41 21.18
CA PRO A 298 -8.84 10.41 22.64
C PRO A 298 -7.45 10.25 23.28
N SER A 299 -6.44 9.81 22.51
CA SER A 299 -5.07 9.65 22.98
C SER A 299 -4.20 10.90 22.84
N VAL A 300 -4.73 11.98 22.26
CA VAL A 300 -3.99 13.22 22.01
C VAL A 300 -4.60 14.33 22.86
N PRO A 301 -3.95 14.76 23.96
CA PRO A 301 -4.49 15.84 24.78
C PRO A 301 -4.53 17.16 24.02
N VAL A 302 -5.61 17.90 24.24
CA VAL A 302 -5.82 19.23 23.69
C VAL A 302 -5.74 20.24 24.84
N GLN A 303 -4.78 21.13 24.77
CA GLN A 303 -4.63 22.23 25.69
C GLN A 303 -5.16 23.53 25.09
N PRO A 304 -6.35 23.98 25.46
CA PRO A 304 -6.84 25.27 25.04
C PRO A 304 -6.13 26.41 25.80
N ILE A 305 -5.82 27.46 25.05
CA ILE A 305 -5.27 28.70 25.62
C ILE A 305 -6.13 29.90 25.24
N LEU A 306 -6.18 30.94 26.08
CA LEU A 306 -7.00 32.11 25.87
C LEU A 306 -6.28 33.36 26.40
N GLU A 307 -6.22 34.43 25.62
CA GLU A 307 -5.67 35.68 26.09
C GLU A 307 -6.57 36.29 27.20
N LEU A 308 -5.98 36.90 28.23
CA LEU A 308 -6.65 37.25 29.46
C LEU A 308 -7.87 38.16 29.28
N ASP A 309 -7.82 39.06 28.28
CA ASP A 309 -8.89 40.03 28.00
C ASP A 309 -9.94 39.52 26.99
N ASP A 310 -9.77 38.28 26.45
CA ASP A 310 -10.65 37.68 25.49
C ASP A 310 -11.75 36.84 26.16
N GLN A 311 -12.87 36.70 25.46
CA GLN A 311 -14.00 35.89 25.95
C GLN A 311 -13.98 34.50 25.31
N GLU A 312 -14.22 33.50 26.12
CA GLU A 312 -14.39 32.13 25.68
C GLU A 312 -15.53 32.02 24.65
N TYR A 313 -15.28 31.28 23.58
CA TYR A 313 -16.27 30.99 22.58
C TYR A 313 -17.33 30.02 23.12
N GLY A 314 -18.63 30.41 23.05
CA GLY A 314 -19.72 29.66 23.69
C GLY A 314 -19.88 28.20 23.27
N MET A 315 -19.48 27.83 22.05
CA MET A 315 -19.51 26.43 21.61
C MET A 315 -18.37 25.58 22.16
N PHE A 316 -17.34 26.18 22.76
CA PHE A 316 -16.23 25.45 23.38
C PHE A 316 -16.68 24.63 24.62
N GLU A 317 -17.77 25.01 25.29
CA GLU A 317 -18.38 24.22 26.37
C GLU A 317 -18.63 22.76 26.00
N HIS A 318 -18.97 22.48 24.74
CA HIS A 318 -19.16 21.10 24.26
C HIS A 318 -17.89 20.26 24.39
N PHE A 319 -16.73 20.84 24.12
CA PHE A 319 -15.45 20.12 24.14
C PHE A 319 -14.93 19.85 25.55
N LYS A 320 -15.32 20.64 26.55
CA LYS A 320 -14.95 20.43 27.97
C LYS A 320 -15.44 19.10 28.53
N ASN A 321 -16.41 18.45 27.86
CA ASN A 321 -16.91 17.13 28.25
C ASN A 321 -15.97 15.96 27.90
N TYR A 322 -14.96 16.21 27.08
CA TYR A 322 -14.00 15.18 26.70
C TYR A 322 -12.81 15.17 27.67
N PRO A 323 -12.49 14.02 28.31
CA PRO A 323 -11.43 13.94 29.33
C PRO A 323 -10.04 14.39 28.87
N TRP A 324 -9.77 14.29 27.57
CA TRP A 324 -8.49 14.70 26.95
C TRP A 324 -8.47 16.17 26.50
N VAL A 325 -9.52 16.92 26.73
CA VAL A 325 -9.52 18.39 26.60
C VAL A 325 -9.24 18.99 27.98
N LEU A 326 -8.06 19.58 28.11
CA LEU A 326 -7.57 20.08 29.36
C LEU A 326 -8.24 21.42 29.72
N PRO A 327 -8.21 21.84 31.00
CA PRO A 327 -8.73 23.15 31.40
C PRO A 327 -8.03 24.29 30.65
N ILE A 328 -8.81 25.32 30.26
CA ILE A 328 -8.27 26.48 29.56
C ILE A 328 -7.21 27.17 30.41
N LYS A 329 -6.05 27.48 29.81
CA LYS A 329 -5.04 28.33 30.42
C LYS A 329 -5.14 29.73 29.85
N THR A 330 -5.25 30.71 30.73
CA THR A 330 -5.23 32.12 30.36
C THR A 330 -3.80 32.65 30.34
N TYR A 331 -3.49 33.56 29.43
CA TYR A 331 -2.16 34.14 29.33
C TYR A 331 -2.19 35.63 28.97
N VAL A 332 -1.06 36.29 29.17
CA VAL A 332 -0.78 37.65 28.71
C VAL A 332 0.33 37.57 27.65
N SER A 333 0.19 38.28 26.56
CA SER A 333 1.16 38.25 25.45
C SER A 333 2.60 38.65 25.86
N SER A 334 2.78 39.27 27.03
CA SER A 334 4.09 39.62 27.57
C SER A 334 4.79 38.51 28.36
N ASP A 335 4.11 37.36 28.64
CA ASP A 335 4.66 36.25 29.42
C ASP A 335 4.24 34.90 28.85
N LEU A 336 4.71 34.63 27.65
CA LEU A 336 4.43 33.37 26.91
C LEU A 336 5.30 32.21 27.38
N SER A 337 6.48 32.47 27.97
CA SER A 337 7.37 31.44 28.50
C SER A 337 6.69 30.69 29.66
N SER A 338 6.11 31.42 30.60
CA SER A 338 5.36 30.81 31.70
C SER A 338 4.14 30.03 31.23
N LEU A 339 3.45 30.50 30.17
CA LEU A 339 2.35 29.76 29.54
C LEU A 339 2.82 28.42 29.00
N VAL A 340 3.90 28.42 28.19
CA VAL A 340 4.40 27.19 27.54
C VAL A 340 4.85 26.17 28.58
N GLU A 341 5.55 26.56 29.63
CA GLU A 341 5.91 25.68 30.75
C GLU A 341 4.67 25.00 31.36
N GLN A 342 3.62 25.77 31.61
CA GLN A 342 2.37 25.24 32.16
C GLN A 342 1.62 24.33 31.19
N VAL A 343 1.63 24.65 29.90
CA VAL A 343 1.04 23.83 28.85
C VAL A 343 1.74 22.47 28.79
N VAL A 344 3.06 22.47 28.70
CA VAL A 344 3.87 21.26 28.66
C VAL A 344 3.61 20.38 29.88
N LEU A 345 3.70 20.96 31.06
CA LEU A 345 3.48 20.25 32.34
C LEU A 345 2.09 19.57 32.35
N SER A 346 1.04 20.32 32.04
CA SER A 346 -0.34 19.78 32.07
C SER A 346 -0.58 18.67 31.06
N CYS A 347 -0.01 18.79 29.86
CA CYS A 347 -0.14 17.77 28.82
C CYS A 347 0.66 16.51 29.18
N GLU A 348 1.86 16.63 29.75
CA GLU A 348 2.67 15.50 30.17
C GLU A 348 2.04 14.76 31.35
N GLU A 349 1.57 15.47 32.39
CA GLU A 349 0.83 14.84 33.48
C GLU A 349 -0.40 14.06 33.02
N HIS A 350 -1.12 14.56 32.01
CA HIS A 350 -2.27 13.87 31.45
C HIS A 350 -1.88 12.61 30.68
N LEU A 351 -0.74 12.63 29.97
CA LEU A 351 -0.26 11.47 29.22
C LEU A 351 0.33 10.35 30.11
N GLU A 352 0.72 10.67 31.34
CA GLU A 352 1.24 9.72 32.32
C GLU A 352 0.14 9.10 33.20
N SER A 353 -1.08 9.67 33.21
CA SER A 353 -2.23 9.23 34.02
C SER A 353 -3.06 8.17 33.32
#